data_66f7782d756ca14dcd1d151a36cc7de8
#
_entry.id   66f7782d756ca14dcd1d151a36cc7de8
#
_cell.length_a   1.000
_cell.length_b   1.000
_cell.length_c   1.000
_cell.angle_alpha   90.00
_cell.angle_beta   90.00
_cell.angle_gamma   90.00
#
_symmetry.space_group_name_H-M   'P 1'
#
loop_
_entity.id
_entity.type
_entity.pdbx_description
1 polymer ?
#
loop_
_entity_poly.entity_id
_entity_poly.type
_entity_poly.pdbx_seq_one_letter_code
_entity_poly.pdbx_strand_id
1 'polypeptide(L)'
;MKRLFIYAELFEKALRQRKKQDGILESIEGAILQNQNVGAAVAGTGGVRKFRSEDVERNKGKRGGFRVLYLDLPRVERTHLLFLYGKNEADNISATGKKSY
;
A
#
# COMPACT_ATOMS: atom_id res chain seq x y z
N MET A 1 1.78 12.96 16.08
CA MET A 1 2.74 11.87 15.90
C MET A 1 3.54 12.09 14.63
N LYS A 2 4.83 12.04 14.74
CA LYS A 2 5.70 12.13 13.58
C LYS A 2 5.93 10.73 13.03
N ARG A 3 5.78 10.59 11.74
CA ARG A 3 6.01 9.31 11.08
C ARG A 3 6.67 9.56 9.73
N LEU A 4 7.75 8.87 9.49
CA LEU A 4 8.46 8.97 8.23
C LEU A 4 7.98 7.86 7.30
N PHE A 5 7.49 8.24 6.13
CA PHE A 5 7.12 7.28 5.10
C PHE A 5 8.30 7.06 4.17
N ILE A 6 8.65 5.81 3.97
CA ILE A 6 9.75 5.43 3.07
C ILE A 6 9.14 4.66 1.92
N TYR A 7 9.43 5.08 0.70
CA TYR A 7 8.84 4.50 -0.49
C TYR A 7 9.83 3.52 -1.14
N ALA A 8 9.47 2.24 -1.15
CA ALA A 8 10.27 1.25 -1.85
C ALA A 8 10.24 1.52 -3.34
N GLU A 9 11.27 1.09 -4.04
CA GLU A 9 11.38 1.33 -5.48
C GLU A 9 10.18 0.79 -6.25
N LEU A 10 9.71 -0.40 -5.89
CA LEU A 10 8.54 -0.98 -6.53
C LEU A 10 7.28 -0.16 -6.27
N PHE A 11 7.15 0.40 -5.08
CA PHE A 11 6.01 1.26 -4.78
C PHE A 11 6.05 2.54 -5.63
N GLU A 12 7.19 3.19 -5.68
CA GLU A 12 7.34 4.40 -6.48
C GLU A 12 7.05 4.14 -7.96
N LYS A 13 7.55 3.03 -8.47
CA LYS A 13 7.34 2.66 -9.86
C LYS A 13 5.86 2.44 -10.16
N ALA A 14 5.17 1.73 -9.26
CA ALA A 14 3.74 1.50 -9.43
C ALA A 14 2.95 2.79 -9.34
N LEU A 15 3.33 3.69 -8.44
CA LEU A 15 2.65 4.97 -8.27
C LEU A 15 2.82 5.84 -9.51
N ARG A 16 4.01 5.86 -10.11
CA ARG A 16 4.27 6.66 -11.30
C ARG A 16 3.42 6.27 -12.50
N GLN A 17 2.90 5.06 -12.51
CA GLN A 17 2.03 4.59 -13.59
C GLN A 17 0.58 5.01 -13.41
N ARG A 18 0.27 5.71 -12.33
CA ARG A 18 -1.09 6.12 -12.02
C ARG A 18 -1.27 7.61 -12.22
N LYS A 19 -2.51 8.01 -12.51
CA LYS A 19 -2.88 9.41 -12.53
C LYS A 19 -3.20 9.85 -11.10
N LYS A 20 -3.17 11.15 -10.85
CA LYS A 20 -3.49 11.71 -9.53
C LYS A 20 -2.68 11.08 -8.42
N GLN A 21 -1.39 10.98 -8.65
CA GLN A 21 -0.46 10.34 -7.70
C GLN A 21 -0.51 10.96 -6.31
N ASP A 22 -0.60 12.28 -6.23
CA ASP A 22 -0.64 12.98 -4.94
C ASP A 22 -1.88 12.60 -4.15
N GLY A 23 -3.03 12.51 -4.82
CA GLY A 23 -4.27 12.10 -4.15
C GLY A 23 -4.23 10.67 -3.64
N ILE A 24 -3.65 9.78 -4.44
CA ILE A 24 -3.49 8.38 -4.05
C ILE A 24 -2.57 8.30 -2.83
N LEU A 25 -1.44 8.97 -2.88
CA LEU A 25 -0.47 8.94 -1.79
C LEU A 25 -1.05 9.52 -0.51
N GLU A 26 -1.75 10.63 -0.62
CA GLU A 26 -2.40 11.25 0.53
C GLU A 26 -3.43 10.32 1.17
N SER A 27 -4.21 9.62 0.37
CA SER A 27 -5.19 8.67 0.86
C SER A 27 -4.52 7.51 1.60
N ILE A 28 -3.42 6.99 1.06
CA ILE A 28 -2.67 5.89 1.67
C ILE A 28 -2.07 6.32 2.99
N GLU A 29 -1.36 7.42 3.00
CA GLU A 29 -0.68 7.90 4.20
C GLU A 29 -1.69 8.29 5.28
N GLY A 30 -2.80 8.90 4.88
CA GLY A 30 -3.86 9.26 5.81
C GLY A 30 -4.47 8.05 6.50
N ALA A 31 -4.70 6.96 5.75
CA ALA A 31 -5.26 5.75 6.33
C ALA A 31 -4.32 5.15 7.38
N ILE A 32 -3.02 5.12 7.10
CA ILE A 32 -2.03 4.58 8.03
C ILE A 32 -1.88 5.47 9.26
N LEU A 33 -1.93 6.79 9.08
CA LEU A 33 -1.85 7.72 10.20
C LEU A 33 -3.04 7.57 11.15
N GLN A 34 -4.21 7.27 10.61
CA GLN A 34 -5.39 7.04 11.44
C GLN A 34 -5.33 5.71 12.18
N ASN A 35 -4.76 4.70 11.56
CA ASN A 35 -4.65 3.37 12.15
C ASN A 35 -3.40 2.67 11.64
N GLN A 36 -2.37 2.59 12.47
CA GLN A 36 -1.09 1.99 12.10
C GLN A 36 -1.19 0.51 11.73
N ASN A 37 -2.29 -0.12 12.13
CA ASN A 37 -2.52 -1.53 11.84
C ASN A 37 -3.65 -1.72 10.82
N VAL A 38 -3.88 -0.73 9.96
CA VAL A 38 -4.94 -0.82 8.97
C VAL A 38 -4.72 -2.00 8.05
N GLY A 39 -5.82 -2.71 7.76
CA GLY A 39 -5.77 -3.88 6.88
C GLY A 39 -5.49 -5.17 7.62
N ALA A 40 -4.98 -6.14 6.89
CA ALA A 40 -4.73 -7.47 7.42
C ALA A 40 -3.27 -7.87 7.25
N ALA A 41 -2.74 -8.59 8.23
CA ALA A 41 -1.38 -9.10 8.14
C ALA A 41 -1.29 -10.16 7.04
N VAL A 42 -0.19 -10.11 6.29
CA VAL A 42 0.07 -11.09 5.25
C VAL A 42 0.93 -12.20 5.84
N ALA A 43 0.42 -13.42 5.84
CA ALA A 43 1.10 -14.54 6.46
C ALA A 43 2.48 -14.79 5.84
N GLY A 44 3.44 -15.13 6.68
CA GLY A 44 4.77 -15.49 6.24
C GLY A 44 5.66 -14.34 5.83
N THR A 45 5.27 -13.10 6.11
CA THR A 45 6.03 -11.93 5.67
C THR A 45 6.78 -11.21 6.78
N GLY A 46 6.53 -11.60 8.03
CA GLY A 46 7.21 -10.94 9.15
C GLY A 46 6.67 -9.59 9.52
N GLY A 47 5.43 -9.29 9.14
CA GLY A 47 4.80 -8.05 9.56
C GLY A 47 4.24 -7.17 8.46
N VAL A 48 4.37 -7.59 7.22
CA VAL A 48 3.76 -6.85 6.10
C VAL A 48 2.24 -6.92 6.21
N ARG A 49 1.59 -5.78 5.99
CA ARG A 49 0.13 -5.69 6.00
C ARG A 49 -0.38 -5.22 4.65
N LYS A 50 -1.61 -5.56 4.37
CA LYS A 50 -2.26 -5.20 3.12
C LYS A 50 -3.60 -4.53 3.42
N PHE A 51 -3.88 -3.41 2.80
CA PHE A 51 -5.18 -2.77 2.92
C PHE A 51 -5.64 -2.22 1.58
N ARG A 52 -6.94 -1.91 1.51
CA ARG A 52 -7.55 -1.33 0.33
C ARG A 52 -7.70 0.17 0.49
N SER A 53 -7.21 0.92 -0.47
CA SER A 53 -7.33 2.37 -0.53
C SER A 53 -8.36 2.75 -1.57
N GLU A 54 -8.99 3.91 -1.40
CA GLU A 54 -9.95 4.40 -2.38
C GLU A 54 -9.28 4.71 -3.71
N ASP A 55 -10.00 4.41 -4.78
CA ASP A 55 -9.58 4.81 -6.12
C ASP A 55 -10.14 6.21 -6.38
N VAL A 56 -9.38 7.22 -5.98
CA VAL A 56 -9.82 8.61 -6.10
C VAL A 56 -9.97 9.04 -7.55
N GLU A 57 -9.27 8.38 -8.45
CA GLU A 57 -9.35 8.71 -9.87
C GLU A 57 -10.69 8.26 -10.48
N ARG A 58 -11.15 7.09 -10.10
CA ARG A 58 -12.37 6.52 -10.65
C ARG A 58 -13.61 6.77 -9.80
N ASN A 59 -13.42 7.45 -8.69
CA ASN A 59 -14.50 7.70 -7.74
C ASN A 59 -15.25 6.42 -7.33
N LYS A 60 -14.50 5.35 -7.21
CA LYS A 60 -15.02 4.07 -6.76
C LYS A 60 -14.55 3.82 -5.34
N GLY A 61 -15.38 3.55 -4.43
CA GLY A 61 -15.00 3.31 -3.05
C GLY A 61 -13.93 2.20 -2.92
N LYS A 62 -13.70 1.74 -1.71
CA LYS A 62 -12.62 0.80 -1.39
C LYS A 62 -12.67 -0.48 -2.21
N ARG A 63 -13.84 -0.88 -2.69
CA ARG A 63 -13.98 -2.08 -3.49
C ARG A 63 -13.22 -2.03 -4.81
N GLY A 64 -13.26 -0.88 -5.46
CA GLY A 64 -12.60 -0.69 -6.75
C GLY A 64 -11.25 -0.04 -6.64
N GLY A 65 -10.78 0.16 -5.41
CA GLY A 65 -9.55 0.92 -5.17
C GLY A 65 -8.29 0.10 -5.31
N PHE A 66 -7.22 0.67 -4.79
CA PHE A 66 -5.90 0.05 -4.84
C PHE A 66 -5.65 -0.81 -3.61
N ARG A 67 -4.79 -1.80 -3.77
CA ARG A 67 -4.27 -2.58 -2.66
C ARG A 67 -2.86 -2.11 -2.38
N VAL A 68 -2.58 -1.90 -1.10
CA VAL A 68 -1.29 -1.36 -0.66
C VAL A 68 -0.64 -2.34 0.30
N LEU A 69 0.62 -2.65 0.03
CA LEU A 69 1.44 -3.45 0.94
C LEU A 69 2.39 -2.52 1.68
N TYR A 70 2.43 -2.63 2.98
CA TYR A 70 3.30 -1.78 3.78
C TYR A 70 3.83 -2.51 5.00
N LEU A 71 4.92 -2.00 5.54
CA LEU A 71 5.52 -2.51 6.77
C LEU A 71 5.72 -1.34 7.71
N ASP A 72 5.07 -1.39 8.87
CA ASP A 72 5.21 -0.35 9.88
C ASP A 72 6.19 -0.77 10.94
N LEU A 73 7.12 0.12 11.26
CA LEU A 73 8.12 -0.09 12.29
C LEU A 73 7.91 0.97 13.38
N PRO A 74 7.00 0.73 14.33
CA PRO A 74 6.60 1.74 15.30
C PRO A 74 7.74 2.20 16.21
N ARG A 75 8.70 1.35 16.50
CA ARG A 75 9.81 1.71 17.39
C ARG A 75 10.67 2.83 16.82
N VAL A 76 10.77 2.92 15.50
CA VAL A 76 11.56 3.94 14.84
C VAL A 76 10.67 4.94 14.09
N GLU A 77 9.37 4.87 14.30
CA GLU A 77 8.37 5.76 13.69
C GLU A 77 8.50 5.84 12.17
N ARG A 78 8.70 4.68 11.53
CA ARG A 78 8.83 4.58 10.09
C ARG A 78 7.82 3.61 9.52
N THR A 79 7.31 3.96 8.33
CA THR A 79 6.41 3.09 7.58
C THR A 79 6.98 2.94 6.18
N HIS A 80 7.25 1.71 5.79
CA HIS A 80 7.74 1.41 4.45
C HIS A 80 6.56 1.06 3.56
N LEU A 81 6.35 1.85 2.52
CA LEU A 81 5.33 1.55 1.51
C LEU A 81 6.01 0.69 0.46
N LEU A 82 5.57 -0.57 0.36
CA LEU A 82 6.28 -1.58 -0.40
C LEU A 82 5.78 -1.76 -1.82
N PHE A 83 4.46 -1.77 -1.99
CA PHE A 83 3.88 -2.00 -3.30
C PHE A 83 2.44 -1.51 -3.37
N LEU A 84 1.99 -1.26 -4.58
CA LEU A 84 0.66 -0.73 -4.88
C LEU A 84 0.15 -1.41 -6.14
N TYR A 85 -1.07 -1.92 -6.11
CA TYR A 85 -1.65 -2.53 -7.30
C TYR A 85 -3.16 -2.39 -7.30
N GLY A 86 -3.74 -2.40 -8.51
CA GLY A 86 -5.18 -2.32 -8.67
C GLY A 86 -5.84 -3.69 -8.55
N LYS A 87 -7.17 -3.68 -8.44
CA LYS A 87 -7.92 -4.92 -8.28
C LYS A 87 -7.67 -5.91 -9.41
N ASN A 88 -7.57 -5.43 -10.63
CA ASN A 88 -7.42 -6.31 -11.80
C ASN A 88 -6.02 -6.88 -11.96
N GLU A 89 -5.08 -6.40 -11.16
CA GLU A 89 -3.70 -6.87 -11.21
C GLU A 89 -3.38 -7.92 -10.16
N ALA A 90 -4.35 -8.23 -9.30
CA ALA A 90 -4.13 -9.07 -8.13
C ALA A 90 -3.66 -10.49 -8.48
N ASP A 91 -4.25 -11.09 -9.51
CA ASP A 91 -3.92 -12.46 -9.87
C ASP A 91 -2.49 -12.59 -10.34
N ASN A 92 -2.02 -11.66 -11.15
CA ASN A 92 -0.65 -11.68 -11.65
C ASN A 92 0.34 -11.49 -10.51
N ILE A 93 0.01 -10.64 -9.58
CA ILE A 93 0.87 -10.37 -8.44
C ILE A 93 0.94 -11.57 -7.50
N SER A 94 -0.19 -12.25 -7.31
CA SER A 94 -0.23 -13.43 -6.45
C SER A 94 0.71 -14.52 -6.94
N ALA A 95 0.76 -14.75 -8.24
CA ALA A 95 1.62 -15.76 -8.83
C ALA A 95 3.09 -15.37 -8.76
N THR A 96 3.39 -14.12 -9.07
CA THR A 96 4.76 -13.62 -9.14
C THR A 96 5.32 -13.31 -7.76
N GLY A 97 4.52 -12.72 -6.90
CA GLY A 97 4.94 -12.28 -5.59
C GLY A 97 5.41 -13.42 -4.69
N LYS A 98 4.74 -14.56 -4.78
CA LYS A 98 5.11 -15.72 -3.97
C LYS A 98 6.50 -16.23 -4.27
N LYS A 99 6.97 -16.04 -5.47
CA LYS A 99 8.31 -16.46 -5.86
C LYS A 99 9.37 -15.44 -5.47
N SER A 100 8.96 -14.21 -5.28
CA SER A 100 9.88 -13.13 -4.94
C SER A 100 10.19 -13.07 -3.45
N TYR A 101 9.34 -13.65 -2.66
CA TYR A 101 9.54 -13.71 -1.22
C TYR A 101 10.24 -15.03 -0.85
#